data_43834bdb5042eb84832695aac1e1d790
#
_entry.id   43834bdb5042eb84832695aac1e1d790
#
_cell.length_a   1.000
_cell.length_b   1.000
_cell.length_c   1.000
_cell.angle_alpha   90.00
_cell.angle_beta   90.00
_cell.angle_gamma   90.00
#
_symmetry.space_group_name_H-M   'P 1'
#
loop_
_entity.id
_entity.type
_entity.pdbx_description
1 polymer ?
#
loop_
_entity_poly.entity_id
_entity_poly.type
_entity_poly.pdbx_seq_one_letter_code
_entity_poly.pdbx_strand_id
1 'polypeptide(L)'
;MEFWECQKRCGVESDLKIARDLPDDTPDFILAMLSDFENEAAKFCFSGAKGRVLDAGCGNGNLTLRALKSDSAKDRATEFIGMDFSRNMLDRAACRAADSPRAAFLQGSVTNLPFQDRSFDHVVSSGVLTCLPDSEAAALALQEFYRVLKPGGVLVVDFFNCVSHYTLIRKHLFRESIKPPEYVSPSEFRKCLENAGFQVQTYHGFDFKPCQGYLFMSRWRSVVDPYFFQEKLSSHLERRIIPRLPKTNLLGYRIYVKCIKK
;
A
#
# COMPACT_ATOMS: atom_id res chain seq x y z
N MET A 1 10.41 -10.05 -9.56
CA MET A 1 9.22 -10.93 -9.66
C MET A 1 9.38 -12.26 -8.94
N GLU A 2 10.57 -12.90 -9.04
CA GLU A 2 10.84 -14.19 -8.37
C GLU A 2 10.69 -14.19 -6.84
N PHE A 3 10.96 -13.06 -6.19
CA PHE A 3 10.88 -12.93 -4.73
C PHE A 3 9.51 -13.33 -4.15
N TRP A 4 8.41 -12.82 -4.72
CA TRP A 4 7.05 -13.09 -4.23
C TRP A 4 6.57 -14.51 -4.54
N GLU A 5 7.10 -15.16 -5.59
CA GLU A 5 6.83 -16.56 -5.90
C GLU A 5 7.60 -17.53 -4.99
N CYS A 6 8.76 -17.10 -4.46
CA CYS A 6 9.59 -17.92 -3.56
C CYS A 6 9.09 -17.94 -2.11
N GLN A 7 8.10 -17.16 -1.72
CA GLN A 7 7.54 -17.11 -0.36
C GLN A 7 6.77 -18.40 0.01
N LYS A 8 7.49 -19.52 0.11
CA LYS A 8 6.97 -20.87 0.39
C LYS A 8 6.82 -21.16 1.88
N ARG A 9 6.16 -20.35 2.68
CA ARG A 9 5.94 -20.76 4.07
C ARG A 9 4.45 -20.92 4.37
N CYS A 10 3.99 -22.18 4.29
CA CYS A 10 2.80 -22.64 4.99
C CYS A 10 3.18 -22.81 6.47
N GLY A 11 2.84 -21.85 7.31
CA GLY A 11 3.09 -21.89 8.75
C GLY A 11 2.51 -20.63 9.40
N VAL A 12 2.31 -20.65 10.68
CA VAL A 12 1.65 -19.62 11.52
C VAL A 12 2.42 -18.28 11.58
N GLU A 13 3.15 -17.92 10.55
CA GLU A 13 3.73 -16.59 10.43
C GLU A 13 2.62 -15.57 10.24
N SER A 14 2.73 -14.44 10.94
CA SER A 14 1.73 -13.39 10.80
C SER A 14 1.68 -12.94 9.34
N ASP A 15 0.49 -12.98 8.75
CA ASP A 15 0.25 -12.53 7.36
C ASP A 15 0.82 -11.14 7.06
N LEU A 16 1.00 -10.33 8.11
CA LEU A 16 1.59 -9.01 8.02
C LEU A 16 3.12 -9.07 7.82
N LYS A 17 3.82 -10.03 8.43
CA LYS A 17 5.26 -10.25 8.19
C LYS A 17 5.50 -10.56 6.73
N ILE A 18 4.68 -11.45 6.15
CA ILE A 18 4.75 -11.84 4.75
C ILE A 18 4.43 -10.64 3.84
N ALA A 19 3.32 -9.93 4.10
CA ALA A 19 2.90 -8.79 3.28
C ALA A 19 3.91 -7.63 3.26
N ARG A 20 4.77 -7.54 4.28
CA ARG A 20 5.75 -6.47 4.45
C ARG A 20 7.20 -6.93 4.36
N ASP A 21 7.44 -8.21 4.06
CA ASP A 21 8.77 -8.83 4.05
C ASP A 21 9.58 -8.52 5.32
N LEU A 22 8.97 -8.75 6.46
CA LEU A 22 9.58 -8.47 7.75
C LEU A 22 10.38 -9.68 8.26
N PRO A 23 11.50 -9.44 8.99
CA PRO A 23 12.23 -10.49 9.67
C PRO A 23 11.37 -11.29 10.65
N ASP A 24 11.71 -12.57 10.82
CA ASP A 24 10.99 -13.49 11.71
C ASP A 24 11.01 -13.02 13.18
N ASP A 25 12.08 -12.34 13.59
CA ASP A 25 12.29 -11.80 14.93
C ASP A 25 11.67 -10.41 15.13
N THR A 26 10.83 -9.95 14.21
CA THR A 26 10.15 -8.65 14.33
C THR A 26 9.28 -8.63 15.60
N PRO A 27 9.52 -7.66 16.52
CA PRO A 27 8.81 -7.59 17.79
C PRO A 27 7.29 -7.33 17.62
N ASP A 28 6.49 -7.91 18.54
CA ASP A 28 5.02 -7.81 18.51
C ASP A 28 4.50 -6.37 18.49
N PHE A 29 5.14 -5.44 19.20
CA PHE A 29 4.69 -4.04 19.20
C PHE A 29 4.89 -3.36 17.84
N ILE A 30 5.90 -3.76 17.07
CA ILE A 30 6.08 -3.31 15.68
C ILE A 30 4.97 -3.87 14.80
N LEU A 31 4.66 -5.16 14.96
CA LEU A 31 3.55 -5.78 14.23
C LEU A 31 2.21 -5.12 14.56
N ALA A 32 1.97 -4.79 15.82
CA ALA A 32 0.78 -4.05 16.22
C ALA A 32 0.73 -2.65 15.60
N MET A 33 1.85 -1.92 15.60
CA MET A 33 1.96 -0.60 14.98
C MET A 33 1.67 -0.66 13.47
N LEU A 34 2.28 -1.61 12.77
CA LEU A 34 2.05 -1.81 11.33
C LEU A 34 0.62 -2.28 11.04
N SER A 35 0.04 -3.10 11.92
CA SER A 35 -1.37 -3.51 11.80
C SER A 35 -2.34 -2.33 11.91
N ASP A 36 -2.09 -1.40 12.83
CA ASP A 36 -2.90 -0.18 12.93
C ASP A 36 -2.75 0.70 11.69
N PHE A 37 -1.53 0.84 11.19
CA PHE A 37 -1.25 1.52 9.92
C PHE A 37 -2.06 0.91 8.76
N GLU A 38 -2.04 -0.42 8.62
CA GLU A 38 -2.80 -1.12 7.58
C GLU A 38 -4.31 -0.95 7.74
N ASN A 39 -4.81 -0.89 8.98
CA ASN A 39 -6.22 -0.62 9.26
C ASN A 39 -6.62 0.79 8.79
N GLU A 40 -5.81 1.80 9.09
CA GLU A 40 -6.07 3.17 8.64
C GLU A 40 -5.93 3.31 7.11
N ALA A 41 -4.93 2.64 6.50
CA ALA A 41 -4.78 2.59 5.05
C ALA A 41 -6.00 1.94 4.39
N ALA A 42 -6.51 0.82 4.91
CA ALA A 42 -7.70 0.17 4.40
C ALA A 42 -8.93 1.08 4.51
N LYS A 43 -9.13 1.77 5.62
CA LYS A 43 -10.21 2.76 5.78
C LYS A 43 -10.12 3.86 4.73
N PHE A 44 -8.94 4.41 4.48
CA PHE A 44 -8.74 5.44 3.47
C PHE A 44 -8.98 4.90 2.07
N CYS A 45 -8.37 3.77 1.73
CA CYS A 45 -8.42 3.16 0.41
C CYS A 45 -9.84 2.80 0.00
N PHE A 46 -10.63 2.24 0.90
CA PHE A 46 -11.98 1.78 0.60
C PHE A 46 -13.09 2.71 1.11
N SER A 47 -12.75 3.92 1.56
CA SER A 47 -13.73 4.92 1.98
C SER A 47 -14.66 5.31 0.82
N GLY A 48 -15.94 5.03 0.97
CA GLY A 48 -16.96 5.28 -0.04
C GLY A 48 -16.97 4.26 -1.19
N ALA A 49 -16.24 3.15 -1.09
CA ALA A 49 -16.27 2.08 -2.07
C ALA A 49 -17.65 1.43 -2.13
N LYS A 50 -18.15 1.24 -3.34
CA LYS A 50 -19.44 0.61 -3.65
C LYS A 50 -19.38 -0.08 -5.01
N GLY A 51 -20.33 -0.98 -5.27
CA GLY A 51 -20.39 -1.71 -6.53
C GLY A 51 -19.22 -2.68 -6.70
N ARG A 52 -18.54 -2.65 -7.82
CA ARG A 52 -17.40 -3.53 -8.10
C ARG A 52 -16.08 -2.85 -7.78
N VAL A 53 -15.31 -3.46 -6.92
CA VAL A 53 -14.03 -2.95 -6.40
C VAL A 53 -12.91 -3.87 -6.85
N LEU A 54 -11.86 -3.32 -7.46
CA LEU A 54 -10.64 -4.03 -7.78
C LEU A 54 -9.54 -3.65 -6.79
N ASP A 55 -8.92 -4.65 -6.16
CA ASP A 55 -7.65 -4.53 -5.43
C ASP A 55 -6.54 -5.06 -6.34
N ALA A 56 -5.89 -4.16 -7.07
CA ALA A 56 -4.89 -4.48 -8.09
C ALA A 56 -3.50 -4.62 -7.46
N GLY A 57 -2.98 -5.85 -7.41
CA GLY A 57 -1.81 -6.23 -6.63
C GLY A 57 -2.17 -6.49 -5.17
N CYS A 58 -3.21 -7.29 -4.94
CA CYS A 58 -3.77 -7.52 -3.61
C CYS A 58 -2.86 -8.33 -2.67
N GLY A 59 -1.81 -8.95 -3.20
CA GLY A 59 -0.94 -9.84 -2.44
C GLY A 59 -1.74 -10.94 -1.73
N ASN A 60 -1.49 -11.14 -0.44
CA ASN A 60 -2.21 -12.09 0.40
C ASN A 60 -3.59 -11.59 0.87
N GLY A 61 -4.16 -10.59 0.22
CA GLY A 61 -5.49 -10.02 0.50
C GLY A 61 -5.55 -9.16 1.76
N ASN A 62 -4.42 -8.75 2.32
CA ASN A 62 -4.38 -8.07 3.62
C ASN A 62 -5.27 -6.83 3.67
N LEU A 63 -5.20 -5.97 2.66
CA LEU A 63 -5.93 -4.70 2.62
C LEU A 63 -7.43 -4.92 2.39
N THR A 64 -7.78 -5.74 1.39
CA THR A 64 -9.17 -6.13 1.08
C THR A 64 -9.86 -6.79 2.27
N LEU A 65 -9.21 -7.73 2.96
CA LEU A 65 -9.81 -8.42 4.11
C LEU A 65 -10.02 -7.52 5.32
N ARG A 66 -9.15 -6.51 5.51
CA ARG A 66 -9.37 -5.47 6.53
C ARG A 66 -10.57 -4.59 6.18
N ALA A 67 -10.75 -4.22 4.91
CA ALA A 67 -11.90 -3.47 4.44
C ALA A 67 -13.21 -4.25 4.66
N LEU A 68 -13.22 -5.54 4.35
CA LEU A 68 -14.37 -6.43 4.54
C LEU A 68 -14.78 -6.59 6.02
N LYS A 69 -13.80 -6.56 6.94
CA LYS A 69 -14.02 -6.65 8.39
C LYS A 69 -14.40 -5.32 9.03
N SER A 70 -14.12 -4.21 8.34
CA SER A 70 -14.38 -2.86 8.85
C SER A 70 -15.70 -2.32 8.32
N ASP A 71 -16.19 -1.25 8.97
CA ASP A 71 -17.33 -0.47 8.46
C ASP A 71 -17.05 0.29 7.14
N SER A 72 -15.82 0.20 6.61
CA SER A 72 -15.42 0.91 5.39
C SER A 72 -16.12 0.37 4.14
N ALA A 73 -16.55 -0.90 4.17
CA ALA A 73 -17.32 -1.56 3.13
C ALA A 73 -18.74 -1.90 3.63
N LYS A 74 -19.44 -0.88 4.15
CA LYS A 74 -20.80 -1.03 4.75
C LYS A 74 -21.85 -1.51 3.76
N ASP A 75 -21.70 -1.17 2.50
CA ASP A 75 -22.62 -1.67 1.47
C ASP A 75 -22.36 -3.16 1.23
N ARG A 76 -23.33 -3.98 1.63
CA ARG A 76 -23.29 -5.44 1.45
C ARG A 76 -23.33 -5.86 -0.01
N ALA A 77 -23.75 -4.97 -0.91
CA ALA A 77 -23.74 -5.20 -2.36
C ALA A 77 -22.36 -4.97 -2.99
N THR A 78 -21.35 -4.50 -2.22
CA THR A 78 -20.00 -4.29 -2.73
C THR A 78 -19.28 -5.63 -2.94
N GLU A 79 -18.84 -5.85 -4.19
CA GLU A 79 -18.05 -7.01 -4.61
C GLU A 79 -16.58 -6.63 -4.70
N PHE A 80 -15.71 -7.44 -4.13
CA PHE A 80 -14.25 -7.25 -4.17
C PHE A 80 -13.60 -8.28 -5.07
N ILE A 81 -12.78 -7.80 -5.99
CA ILE A 81 -11.92 -8.64 -6.83
C ILE A 81 -10.47 -8.30 -6.49
N GLY A 82 -9.76 -9.24 -5.87
CA GLY A 82 -8.32 -9.14 -5.66
C GLY A 82 -7.58 -9.76 -6.85
N MET A 83 -6.60 -9.04 -7.37
CA MET A 83 -5.75 -9.56 -8.43
C MET A 83 -4.28 -9.39 -8.06
N ASP A 84 -3.49 -10.44 -8.27
CA ASP A 84 -2.05 -10.42 -8.08
C ASP A 84 -1.36 -11.29 -9.13
N PHE A 85 -0.08 -11.03 -9.40
CA PHE A 85 0.68 -11.87 -10.32
C PHE A 85 1.18 -13.17 -9.64
N SER A 86 1.36 -13.13 -8.31
CA SER A 86 1.86 -14.25 -7.52
C SER A 86 0.74 -15.22 -7.14
N ARG A 87 0.80 -16.44 -7.68
CA ARG A 87 -0.13 -17.50 -7.32
C ARG A 87 -0.07 -17.86 -5.83
N ASN A 88 1.13 -17.88 -5.26
CA ASN A 88 1.32 -18.19 -3.84
C ASN A 88 0.62 -17.17 -2.92
N MET A 89 0.65 -15.90 -3.29
CA MET A 89 -0.05 -14.84 -2.54
C MET A 89 -1.56 -14.98 -2.66
N LEU A 90 -2.06 -15.30 -3.85
CA LEU A 90 -3.49 -15.49 -4.09
C LEU A 90 -4.06 -16.71 -3.35
N ASP A 91 -3.32 -17.81 -3.27
CA ASP A 91 -3.73 -19.00 -2.53
C ASP A 91 -3.88 -18.67 -1.03
N ARG A 92 -3.00 -17.85 -0.48
CA ARG A 92 -3.13 -17.32 0.88
C ARG A 92 -4.34 -16.38 1.03
N ALA A 93 -4.54 -15.47 0.07
CA ALA A 93 -5.68 -14.56 0.07
C ALA A 93 -7.00 -15.33 0.05
N ALA A 94 -7.12 -16.33 -0.82
CA ALA A 94 -8.31 -17.19 -0.93
C ALA A 94 -8.58 -17.98 0.36
N CYS A 95 -7.54 -18.58 0.96
CA CYS A 95 -7.66 -19.28 2.23
C CYS A 95 -8.17 -18.36 3.35
N ARG A 96 -7.63 -17.14 3.46
CA ARG A 96 -8.03 -16.14 4.46
C ARG A 96 -9.42 -15.56 4.24
N ALA A 97 -9.90 -15.59 3.00
CA ALA A 97 -11.21 -15.09 2.59
C ALA A 97 -12.29 -16.19 2.52
N ALA A 98 -12.01 -17.43 2.95
CA ALA A 98 -12.92 -18.57 2.79
C ALA A 98 -14.34 -18.30 3.29
N ASP A 99 -14.49 -17.52 4.36
CA ASP A 99 -15.78 -17.13 4.93
C ASP A 99 -16.37 -15.83 4.35
N SER A 100 -15.74 -15.29 3.29
CA SER A 100 -16.12 -14.00 2.70
C SER A 100 -16.61 -14.16 1.26
N PRO A 101 -17.92 -14.42 1.04
CA PRO A 101 -18.44 -14.65 -0.32
C PRO A 101 -18.39 -13.41 -1.22
N ARG A 102 -18.06 -12.25 -0.66
CA ARG A 102 -17.91 -10.97 -1.39
C ARG A 102 -16.53 -10.74 -1.98
N ALA A 103 -15.57 -11.64 -1.77
CA ALA A 103 -14.21 -11.51 -2.29
C ALA A 103 -13.89 -12.68 -3.25
N ALA A 104 -13.40 -12.35 -4.43
CA ALA A 104 -12.85 -13.30 -5.40
C ALA A 104 -11.40 -12.91 -5.70
N PHE A 105 -10.56 -13.92 -6.01
CA PHE A 105 -9.15 -13.68 -6.31
C PHE A 105 -8.77 -14.33 -7.63
N LEU A 106 -8.00 -13.61 -8.46
CA LEU A 106 -7.53 -14.12 -9.73
C LEU A 106 -6.08 -13.69 -10.02
N GLN A 107 -5.37 -14.49 -10.80
CA GLN A 107 -4.01 -14.19 -11.21
C GLN A 107 -3.99 -13.28 -12.43
N GLY A 108 -3.14 -12.25 -12.42
CA GLY A 108 -2.98 -11.33 -13.53
C GLY A 108 -1.93 -10.26 -13.30
N SER A 109 -1.62 -9.50 -14.35
CA SER A 109 -0.68 -8.38 -14.30
C SER A 109 -1.42 -7.05 -14.26
N VAL A 110 -0.94 -6.12 -13.45
CA VAL A 110 -1.49 -4.75 -13.39
C VAL A 110 -1.22 -3.94 -14.65
N THR A 111 -0.22 -4.34 -15.46
CA THR A 111 0.10 -3.72 -16.75
C THR A 111 -0.73 -4.25 -17.92
N ASN A 112 -1.57 -5.27 -17.68
CA ASN A 112 -2.47 -5.84 -18.67
C ASN A 112 -3.64 -6.53 -17.94
N LEU A 113 -4.63 -5.74 -17.52
CA LEU A 113 -5.76 -6.20 -16.73
C LEU A 113 -6.74 -7.03 -17.56
N PRO A 114 -7.10 -8.26 -17.14
CA PRO A 114 -8.00 -9.15 -17.89
C PRO A 114 -9.48 -8.75 -17.71
N PHE A 115 -9.78 -7.47 -17.68
CA PHE A 115 -11.11 -6.93 -17.48
C PHE A 115 -11.53 -6.03 -18.62
N GLN A 116 -12.83 -5.95 -18.85
CA GLN A 116 -13.41 -5.04 -19.82
C GLN A 116 -13.27 -3.57 -19.36
N ASP A 117 -13.31 -2.67 -20.34
CA ASP A 117 -13.36 -1.25 -20.08
C ASP A 117 -14.56 -0.89 -19.20
N ARG A 118 -14.37 0.07 -18.31
CA ARG A 118 -15.46 0.65 -17.49
C ARG A 118 -16.22 -0.41 -16.69
N SER A 119 -15.51 -1.41 -16.12
CA SER A 119 -16.11 -2.52 -15.38
C SER A 119 -16.07 -2.35 -13.86
N PHE A 120 -15.30 -1.37 -13.35
CA PHE A 120 -15.15 -1.13 -11.91
C PHE A 120 -15.59 0.27 -11.49
N ASP A 121 -16.18 0.34 -10.32
CA ASP A 121 -16.55 1.61 -9.67
C ASP A 121 -15.39 2.16 -8.84
N HIS A 122 -14.51 1.28 -8.35
CA HIS A 122 -13.39 1.64 -7.49
C HIS A 122 -12.20 0.72 -7.76
N VAL A 123 -11.01 1.29 -7.89
CA VAL A 123 -9.74 0.57 -8.01
C VAL A 123 -8.81 1.02 -6.91
N VAL A 124 -8.23 0.06 -6.19
CA VAL A 124 -7.17 0.28 -5.21
C VAL A 124 -5.92 -0.43 -5.70
N SER A 125 -4.77 0.21 -5.58
CA SER A 125 -3.48 -0.43 -5.84
C SER A 125 -2.48 0.08 -4.81
N SER A 126 -2.08 -0.78 -3.89
CA SER A 126 -1.28 -0.41 -2.72
C SER A 126 0.04 -1.18 -2.67
N GLY A 127 1.16 -0.44 -2.75
CA GLY A 127 2.50 -1.02 -2.74
C GLY A 127 2.89 -1.73 -4.03
N VAL A 128 2.21 -1.45 -5.14
CA VAL A 128 2.40 -2.14 -6.42
C VAL A 128 3.25 -1.32 -7.38
N LEU A 129 2.89 -0.05 -7.60
CA LEU A 129 3.61 0.81 -8.55
C LEU A 129 5.10 0.94 -8.20
N THR A 130 5.42 0.91 -6.92
CA THR A 130 6.78 0.95 -6.38
C THR A 130 7.58 -0.34 -6.62
N CYS A 131 6.91 -1.44 -6.95
CA CYS A 131 7.52 -2.75 -7.22
C CYS A 131 7.66 -3.04 -8.72
N LEU A 132 7.18 -2.16 -9.59
CA LEU A 132 7.31 -2.32 -11.03
C LEU A 132 8.74 -2.04 -11.50
N PRO A 133 9.18 -2.66 -12.61
CA PRO A 133 10.57 -2.60 -13.02
C PRO A 133 11.05 -1.19 -13.41
N ASP A 134 10.14 -0.38 -13.94
CA ASP A 134 10.44 0.96 -14.44
C ASP A 134 9.20 1.87 -14.47
N SER A 135 9.42 3.11 -14.82
CA SER A 135 8.36 4.13 -14.92
C SER A 135 7.41 3.90 -16.09
N GLU A 136 7.82 3.18 -17.12
CA GLU A 136 6.97 2.82 -18.25
C GLU A 136 5.92 1.79 -17.84
N ALA A 137 6.33 0.74 -17.12
CA ALA A 137 5.42 -0.23 -16.54
C ALA A 137 4.44 0.42 -15.54
N ALA A 138 4.89 1.40 -14.75
CA ALA A 138 4.02 2.16 -13.85
C ALA A 138 3.00 3.00 -14.64
N ALA A 139 3.40 3.63 -15.73
CA ALA A 139 2.50 4.37 -16.61
C ALA A 139 1.46 3.47 -17.30
N LEU A 140 1.87 2.28 -17.79
CA LEU A 140 0.96 1.27 -18.33
C LEU A 140 -0.06 0.81 -17.29
N ALA A 141 0.36 0.55 -16.06
CA ALA A 141 -0.57 0.19 -14.98
C ALA A 141 -1.60 1.30 -14.71
N LEU A 142 -1.18 2.56 -14.68
CA LEU A 142 -2.10 3.69 -14.52
C LEU A 142 -3.10 3.82 -15.68
N GLN A 143 -2.67 3.55 -16.91
CA GLN A 143 -3.55 3.53 -18.09
C GLN A 143 -4.57 2.39 -17.99
N GLU A 144 -4.16 1.20 -17.55
CA GLU A 144 -5.05 0.07 -17.32
C GLU A 144 -6.08 0.35 -16.21
N PHE A 145 -5.64 0.97 -15.10
CA PHE A 145 -6.56 1.41 -14.05
C PHE A 145 -7.57 2.42 -14.57
N TYR A 146 -7.11 3.36 -15.42
CA TYR A 146 -8.01 4.31 -16.07
C TYR A 146 -9.00 3.60 -17.00
N ARG A 147 -8.53 2.66 -17.83
CA ARG A 147 -9.37 1.92 -18.77
C ARG A 147 -10.50 1.17 -18.08
N VAL A 148 -10.19 0.40 -17.05
CA VAL A 148 -11.17 -0.47 -16.38
C VAL A 148 -12.14 0.29 -15.46
N LEU A 149 -11.80 1.49 -15.01
CA LEU A 149 -12.70 2.33 -14.21
C LEU A 149 -13.83 2.89 -15.05
N LYS A 150 -15.03 2.94 -14.47
CA LYS A 150 -16.17 3.68 -15.00
C LYS A 150 -15.91 5.19 -14.97
N PRO A 151 -16.57 6.01 -15.83
CA PRO A 151 -16.57 7.46 -15.65
C PRO A 151 -17.03 7.85 -14.24
N GLY A 152 -16.33 8.75 -13.58
CA GLY A 152 -16.57 9.10 -12.18
C GLY A 152 -16.09 8.06 -11.16
N GLY A 153 -15.54 6.93 -11.61
CA GLY A 153 -14.95 5.92 -10.75
C GLY A 153 -13.70 6.41 -10.01
N VAL A 154 -13.44 5.81 -8.87
CA VAL A 154 -12.37 6.22 -7.93
C VAL A 154 -11.14 5.33 -8.08
N LEU A 155 -9.97 5.94 -8.18
CA LEU A 155 -8.67 5.30 -8.03
C LEU A 155 -8.03 5.71 -6.72
N VAL A 156 -7.50 4.74 -5.96
CA VAL A 156 -6.59 4.99 -4.83
C VAL A 156 -5.29 4.25 -5.06
N VAL A 157 -4.20 5.00 -5.13
CA VAL A 157 -2.84 4.47 -5.31
C VAL A 157 -1.88 5.10 -4.33
N ASP A 158 -0.73 4.50 -4.12
CA ASP A 158 0.30 5.04 -3.25
C ASP A 158 1.68 5.06 -3.92
N PHE A 159 2.57 5.82 -3.30
CA PHE A 159 3.97 5.92 -3.69
C PHE A 159 4.86 6.19 -2.47
N PHE A 160 6.16 5.90 -2.58
CA PHE A 160 7.14 6.32 -1.61
C PHE A 160 7.69 7.70 -1.95
N ASN A 161 7.61 8.59 -0.96
CA ASN A 161 7.94 10.00 -1.13
C ASN A 161 9.45 10.24 -1.05
N CYS A 162 10.07 10.57 -2.19
CA CYS A 162 11.51 10.83 -2.28
C CYS A 162 11.97 12.09 -1.50
N VAL A 163 11.05 12.99 -1.16
CA VAL A 163 11.35 14.22 -0.40
C VAL A 163 10.95 14.12 1.07
N SER A 164 10.49 12.96 1.55
CA SER A 164 10.30 12.75 2.98
C SER A 164 11.65 12.83 3.72
N HIS A 165 11.62 13.31 4.97
CA HIS A 165 12.85 13.38 5.77
C HIS A 165 13.53 12.00 5.90
N TYR A 166 12.74 10.94 6.05
CA TYR A 166 13.25 9.58 6.15
C TYR A 166 13.99 9.15 4.87
N THR A 167 13.40 9.40 3.70
CA THR A 167 14.05 9.11 2.40
C THR A 167 15.32 9.95 2.20
N LEU A 168 15.29 11.23 2.57
CA LEU A 168 16.46 12.11 2.46
C LEU A 168 17.62 11.63 3.35
N ILE A 169 17.33 11.16 4.57
CA ILE A 169 18.36 10.61 5.45
C ILE A 169 18.93 9.31 4.85
N ARG A 170 18.09 8.40 4.35
CA ARG A 170 18.55 7.16 3.67
C ARG A 170 19.47 7.48 2.50
N LYS A 171 19.08 8.42 1.66
CA LYS A 171 19.86 8.85 0.51
C LYS A 171 21.21 9.45 0.89
N HIS A 172 21.25 10.37 1.85
CA HIS A 172 22.46 11.13 2.15
C HIS A 172 23.35 10.46 3.18
N LEU A 173 22.78 9.83 4.21
CA LEU A 173 23.54 9.21 5.29
C LEU A 173 23.92 7.75 4.97
N PHE A 174 22.97 6.99 4.42
CA PHE A 174 23.18 5.56 4.10
C PHE A 174 23.53 5.31 2.64
N ARG A 175 23.58 6.36 1.79
CA ARG A 175 23.90 6.31 0.37
C ARG A 175 23.03 5.32 -0.43
N GLU A 176 21.78 5.15 -0.03
CA GLU A 176 20.86 4.28 -0.73
C GLU A 176 20.43 4.87 -2.08
N SER A 177 20.20 4.00 -3.04
CA SER A 177 19.71 4.39 -4.37
C SER A 177 18.21 4.70 -4.28
N ILE A 178 17.85 5.96 -4.47
CA ILE A 178 16.47 6.44 -4.46
C ILE A 178 16.08 6.78 -5.91
N LYS A 179 15.31 5.91 -6.55
CA LYS A 179 14.97 6.03 -7.98
C LYS A 179 13.48 5.75 -8.25
N PRO A 180 12.89 6.38 -9.28
CA PRO A 180 11.60 5.97 -9.82
C PRO A 180 11.65 4.53 -10.40
N PRO A 181 10.53 3.80 -10.41
CA PRO A 181 9.20 4.19 -9.93
C PRO A 181 9.02 4.07 -8.42
N GLU A 182 9.99 3.48 -7.70
CA GLU A 182 9.89 3.20 -6.28
C GLU A 182 9.73 4.49 -5.46
N TYR A 183 10.53 5.52 -5.79
CA TYR A 183 10.53 6.80 -5.09
C TYR A 183 10.28 7.95 -6.05
N VAL A 184 9.21 8.71 -5.81
CA VAL A 184 8.85 9.89 -6.60
C VAL A 184 8.45 11.05 -5.69
N SER A 185 8.52 12.27 -6.20
CA SER A 185 7.99 13.43 -5.49
C SER A 185 6.47 13.53 -5.65
N PRO A 186 5.74 14.15 -4.71
CA PRO A 186 4.30 14.37 -4.84
C PRO A 186 3.91 15.12 -6.12
N SER A 187 4.74 16.04 -6.58
CA SER A 187 4.50 16.81 -7.82
C SER A 187 4.67 15.98 -9.07
N GLU A 188 5.68 15.13 -9.13
CA GLU A 188 5.91 14.20 -10.25
C GLU A 188 4.81 13.15 -10.31
N PHE A 189 4.45 12.55 -9.17
CA PHE A 189 3.39 11.54 -9.11
C PHE A 189 2.03 12.12 -9.55
N ARG A 190 1.74 13.37 -9.12
CA ARG A 190 0.57 14.10 -9.60
C ARG A 190 0.54 14.23 -11.12
N LYS A 191 1.66 14.62 -11.74
CA LYS A 191 1.77 14.72 -13.20
C LYS A 191 1.53 13.38 -13.89
N CYS A 192 2.06 12.27 -13.34
CA CYS A 192 1.81 10.93 -13.88
C CYS A 192 0.31 10.59 -13.86
N LEU A 193 -0.39 10.89 -12.77
CA LEU A 193 -1.83 10.66 -12.63
C LEU A 193 -2.64 11.54 -13.61
N GLU A 194 -2.30 12.82 -13.72
CA GLU A 194 -2.97 13.76 -14.64
C GLU A 194 -2.74 13.37 -16.11
N ASN A 195 -1.53 12.92 -16.46
CA ASN A 195 -1.21 12.41 -17.81
C ASN A 195 -1.98 11.12 -18.13
N ALA A 196 -2.28 10.28 -17.15
CA ALA A 196 -3.14 9.11 -17.31
C ALA A 196 -4.65 9.46 -17.35
N GLY A 197 -5.03 10.74 -17.23
CA GLY A 197 -6.41 11.23 -17.31
C GLY A 197 -7.13 11.40 -15.97
N PHE A 198 -6.48 11.14 -14.85
CA PHE A 198 -7.09 11.25 -13.54
C PHE A 198 -7.12 12.67 -13.01
N GLN A 199 -8.15 12.98 -12.24
CA GLN A 199 -8.23 14.20 -11.43
C GLN A 199 -7.93 13.86 -9.97
N VAL A 200 -6.82 14.38 -9.46
CA VAL A 200 -6.42 14.20 -8.06
C VAL A 200 -7.39 14.94 -7.14
N GLN A 201 -7.92 14.25 -6.14
CA GLN A 201 -8.86 14.79 -5.15
C GLN A 201 -8.18 15.08 -3.82
N THR A 202 -7.46 14.11 -3.28
CA THR A 202 -6.83 14.26 -1.96
C THR A 202 -5.60 13.38 -1.82
N TYR A 203 -4.73 13.80 -0.90
CA TYR A 203 -3.55 13.05 -0.46
C TYR A 203 -3.71 12.67 1.01
N HIS A 204 -3.20 11.50 1.37
CA HIS A 204 -3.11 11.09 2.76
C HIS A 204 -1.73 10.48 3.02
N GLY A 205 -0.95 11.16 3.85
CA GLY A 205 0.38 10.70 4.25
C GLY A 205 0.29 9.69 5.36
N PHE A 206 1.07 8.64 5.23
CA PHE A 206 1.24 7.59 6.21
C PHE A 206 2.72 7.34 6.45
N ASP A 207 3.00 6.59 7.54
CA ASP A 207 4.33 6.07 7.83
C ASP A 207 5.39 7.19 7.83
N PHE A 208 5.16 8.20 8.65
CA PHE A 208 6.01 9.41 8.69
C PHE A 208 7.42 9.13 9.19
N LYS A 209 7.58 8.08 10.01
CA LYS A 209 8.87 7.65 10.55
C LYS A 209 9.68 8.80 11.19
N PRO A 210 9.10 9.61 12.10
CA PRO A 210 9.76 10.79 12.63
C PRO A 210 11.07 10.51 13.35
N CYS A 211 11.21 9.34 13.96
CA CYS A 211 12.41 8.90 14.66
C CYS A 211 12.80 7.47 14.28
N GLN A 212 12.00 6.80 13.47
CA GLN A 212 12.03 5.37 13.24
C GLN A 212 12.99 4.97 12.12
N GLY A 213 13.46 3.74 12.19
CA GLY A 213 13.98 3.01 11.05
C GLY A 213 15.49 3.12 10.84
N TYR A 214 16.16 4.06 11.48
CA TYR A 214 17.60 4.19 11.28
C TYR A 214 18.38 3.05 11.94
N LEU A 215 17.87 2.51 13.04
CA LEU A 215 18.49 1.41 13.77
C LEU A 215 17.70 0.11 13.73
N PHE A 216 16.44 0.12 13.26
CA PHE A 216 15.56 -1.05 13.32
C PHE A 216 16.16 -2.29 12.65
N MET A 217 16.69 -2.14 11.44
CA MET A 217 17.36 -3.22 10.69
C MET A 217 18.86 -3.28 10.94
N SER A 218 19.41 -2.43 11.80
CA SER A 218 20.83 -2.40 12.10
C SER A 218 21.22 -3.46 13.11
N ARG A 219 22.33 -4.18 12.84
CA ARG A 219 22.96 -5.07 13.81
C ARG A 219 23.41 -4.37 15.11
N TRP A 220 23.56 -3.03 15.06
CA TRP A 220 23.93 -2.21 16.23
C TRP A 220 22.74 -1.85 17.12
N ARG A 221 21.50 -2.11 16.68
CA ARG A 221 20.29 -1.76 17.43
C ARG A 221 20.29 -2.32 18.85
N SER A 222 20.68 -3.58 19.01
CA SER A 222 20.71 -4.25 20.34
C SER A 222 21.64 -3.57 21.34
N VAL A 223 22.64 -2.82 20.85
CA VAL A 223 23.59 -2.08 21.70
C VAL A 223 23.11 -0.64 21.93
N VAL A 224 22.58 0.02 20.89
CA VAL A 224 22.25 1.46 20.94
C VAL A 224 20.82 1.72 21.43
N ASP A 225 19.87 0.88 21.03
CA ASP A 225 18.47 0.99 21.45
C ASP A 225 17.83 -0.40 21.70
N PRO A 226 18.28 -1.12 22.74
CA PRO A 226 17.79 -2.46 23.06
C PRO A 226 16.31 -2.49 23.44
N TYR A 227 15.73 -1.36 23.86
CA TYR A 227 14.34 -1.24 24.30
C TYR A 227 13.41 -0.65 23.24
N PHE A 228 13.89 -0.47 22.03
CA PHE A 228 13.11 0.12 20.92
C PHE A 228 12.50 1.49 21.28
N PHE A 229 13.25 2.32 21.98
CA PHE A 229 12.77 3.63 22.40
C PHE A 229 12.41 4.52 21.20
N GLN A 230 13.25 4.50 20.15
CA GLN A 230 12.99 5.29 18.94
C GLN A 230 11.69 4.88 18.25
N GLU A 231 11.43 3.58 18.11
CA GLU A 231 10.21 3.07 17.49
C GLU A 231 8.97 3.38 18.33
N LYS A 232 9.06 3.24 19.64
CA LYS A 232 7.97 3.59 20.55
C LYS A 232 7.65 5.08 20.51
N LEU A 233 8.68 5.93 20.49
CA LEU A 233 8.53 7.38 20.34
C LEU A 233 7.92 7.73 18.98
N SER A 234 8.41 7.12 17.90
CA SER A 234 7.88 7.30 16.55
C SER A 234 6.41 6.94 16.47
N SER A 235 6.02 5.78 16.98
CA SER A 235 4.62 5.34 17.05
C SER A 235 3.74 6.32 17.82
N HIS A 236 4.23 6.84 18.95
CA HIS A 236 3.50 7.84 19.72
C HIS A 236 3.28 9.14 18.95
N LEU A 237 4.33 9.63 18.29
CA LEU A 237 4.27 10.84 17.47
C LEU A 237 3.32 10.67 16.29
N GLU A 238 3.41 9.56 15.57
CA GLU A 238 2.55 9.25 14.41
C GLU A 238 1.07 9.14 14.77
N ARG A 239 0.76 8.55 15.91
CA ARG A 239 -0.64 8.35 16.31
C ARG A 239 -1.28 9.57 16.94
N ARG A 240 -0.51 10.36 17.72
CA ARG A 240 -1.08 11.40 18.58
C ARG A 240 -0.78 12.81 18.16
N ILE A 241 0.35 13.04 17.52
CA ILE A 241 0.85 14.41 17.26
C ILE A 241 0.72 14.77 15.79
N ILE A 242 1.28 13.97 14.90
CA ILE A 242 1.34 14.27 13.46
C ILE A 242 -0.06 14.48 12.84
N PRO A 243 -1.09 13.66 13.12
CA PRO A 243 -2.41 13.88 12.54
C PRO A 243 -3.08 15.20 12.92
N ARG A 244 -2.60 15.84 14.01
CA ARG A 244 -3.12 17.13 14.48
C ARG A 244 -2.40 18.33 13.83
N LEU A 245 -1.29 18.08 13.14
CA LEU A 245 -0.54 19.16 12.49
C LEU A 245 -1.12 19.44 11.10
N PRO A 246 -1.36 20.71 10.75
CA PRO A 246 -1.89 21.06 9.43
C PRO A 246 -0.86 20.80 8.33
N LYS A 247 -1.35 20.39 7.14
CA LYS A 247 -0.54 20.20 5.92
C LYS A 247 0.57 19.15 5.99
N THR A 248 0.50 18.19 6.91
CA THR A 248 1.52 17.14 7.04
C THR A 248 1.37 16.02 6.01
N ASN A 249 0.23 15.89 5.33
CA ASN A 249 -0.06 14.77 4.41
C ASN A 249 1.00 14.56 3.32
N LEU A 250 1.72 15.60 2.90
CA LEU A 250 2.79 15.50 1.89
C LEU A 250 4.17 15.23 2.49
N LEU A 251 4.30 15.12 3.81
CA LEU A 251 5.56 14.82 4.51
C LEU A 251 5.70 13.33 4.85
N GLY A 252 4.64 12.55 4.70
CA GLY A 252 4.69 11.11 4.93
C GLY A 252 5.72 10.41 4.05
N TYR A 253 6.32 9.36 4.55
CA TYR A 253 7.19 8.48 3.76
C TYR A 253 6.38 7.75 2.69
N ARG A 254 5.18 7.30 3.02
CA ARG A 254 4.22 6.69 2.11
C ARG A 254 3.01 7.60 1.97
N ILE A 255 2.64 7.92 0.75
CA ILE A 255 1.51 8.80 0.46
C ILE A 255 0.51 8.07 -0.42
N TYR A 256 -0.73 8.00 0.05
CA TYR A 256 -1.87 7.55 -0.76
C TYR A 256 -2.52 8.73 -1.44
N VAL A 257 -2.93 8.53 -2.67
CA VAL A 257 -3.61 9.53 -3.49
C VAL A 257 -4.96 8.99 -3.94
N LYS A 258 -6.01 9.73 -3.69
CA LYS A 258 -7.35 9.45 -4.20
C LYS A 258 -7.62 10.32 -5.41
N CYS A 259 -8.02 9.68 -6.50
CA CYS A 259 -8.29 10.31 -7.79
C CYS A 259 -9.67 9.91 -8.32
N ILE A 260 -10.20 10.70 -9.22
CA ILE A 260 -11.43 10.38 -9.98
C ILE A 260 -11.11 10.31 -11.47
N LYS A 261 -11.67 9.31 -12.15
CA LYS A 261 -11.69 9.24 -13.61
C LYS A 261 -12.68 10.28 -14.14
N LYS A 262 -12.18 11.17 -14.99
CA LYS A 262 -13.02 12.13 -15.73
C LYS A 262 -13.87 11.44 -16.79
#